data_8de6eb724c279f0ca5dd10009a8eec1e
#
_entry.id   8de6eb724c279f0ca5dd10009a8eec1e
#
_cell.length_a   1.000
_cell.length_b   1.000
_cell.length_c   1.000
_cell.angle_alpha   90.00
_cell.angle_beta   90.00
_cell.angle_gamma   90.00
#
_symmetry.space_group_name_H-M   'P 1'
#
loop_
_entity.id
_entity.type
_entity.pdbx_description
1 polymer ?
#
loop_
_entity_poly.entity_id
_entity_poly.type
_entity_poly.pdbx_seq_one_letter_code
_entity_poly.pdbx_strand_id
1 'polypeptide(L)'
;MRTTSNFDGLKCHLRDPLYKNSYFLMMKNIIGSILGFAFWILAARYYPSNEVGLAVAIISALSLLSAFSALGFDIGLVRFLPGENDKQSMINSCFTVTILLSLIMSVIFIAGIEIWSPALVFIRKNLIFIFLFILFTAISSLLLLQSNVFVAFRTAEYSFAQRVISSGLKIPLVMLLSAFGAFGIFSSWGMAMLAALIIGNLFIPKLLIAYRPIPVIRKKVINDMFHFSFGNYIAGIFGSLPGTVLPLLIINVLNPEMTAYFFMAWTFSGVLYEMTRAINFSLLAEGTHEREKFRSNVFKATKFIFILLIPAIIAIYLFGDKILLLLGKEYSENALELLRILVLSSIPVAFIQLYLTVKRVQIKVKSIVGINVLRSLLAIGMCSILMIKMGLLGIGVGWILSQTVAIMIMGLMEIEIKSFKR
;
A
#
# COMPACT_ATOMS: atom_id res chain seq x y z
N MET A 1 -22.59 -39.11 20.30
CA MET A 1 -21.70 -38.21 19.52
C MET A 1 -22.58 -37.11 18.93
N ARG A 2 -22.56 -35.89 19.53
CA ARG A 2 -23.35 -34.77 19.03
C ARG A 2 -22.52 -34.07 17.94
N THR A 3 -23.03 -34.11 16.73
CA THR A 3 -22.58 -33.24 15.64
C THR A 3 -22.94 -31.80 16.01
N THR A 4 -21.99 -31.08 16.64
CA THR A 4 -22.11 -29.64 16.77
C THR A 4 -22.09 -29.08 15.34
N SER A 5 -23.16 -28.37 14.98
CA SER A 5 -23.29 -27.83 13.63
C SER A 5 -22.09 -26.90 13.33
N ASN A 6 -21.60 -26.95 12.14
CA ASN A 6 -20.49 -26.06 11.68
C ASN A 6 -20.76 -24.57 11.95
N PHE A 7 -22.03 -24.20 12.11
CA PHE A 7 -22.48 -22.84 12.45
C PHE A 7 -22.21 -22.44 13.91
N ASP A 8 -22.25 -23.37 14.87
CA ASP A 8 -21.96 -23.06 16.28
C ASP A 8 -20.47 -22.92 16.52
N GLY A 9 -19.63 -23.66 15.78
CA GLY A 9 -18.19 -23.48 15.75
C GLY A 9 -17.79 -22.09 15.19
N LEU A 10 -18.42 -21.66 14.12
CA LEU A 10 -18.17 -20.35 13.50
C LEU A 10 -18.59 -19.19 14.43
N LYS A 11 -19.72 -19.32 15.13
CA LYS A 11 -20.18 -18.34 16.12
C LYS A 11 -19.25 -18.25 17.34
N CYS A 12 -18.67 -19.38 17.76
CA CYS A 12 -17.72 -19.41 18.86
C CYS A 12 -16.40 -18.72 18.45
N HIS A 13 -15.90 -18.95 17.24
CA HIS A 13 -14.73 -18.28 16.71
C HIS A 13 -14.92 -16.77 16.53
N LEU A 14 -16.11 -16.31 16.11
CA LEU A 14 -16.42 -14.88 15.97
C LEU A 14 -16.55 -14.14 17.33
N ARG A 15 -16.69 -14.86 18.44
CA ARG A 15 -16.69 -14.28 19.80
C ARG A 15 -15.28 -14.06 20.35
N ASP A 16 -14.28 -14.77 19.85
CA ASP A 16 -12.89 -14.55 20.23
C ASP A 16 -12.37 -13.25 19.57
N PRO A 17 -11.90 -12.27 20.34
CA PRO A 17 -11.40 -11.00 19.82
C PRO A 17 -10.28 -11.13 18.78
N LEU A 18 -9.45 -12.18 18.88
CA LEU A 18 -8.35 -12.43 17.93
C LEU A 18 -8.90 -12.79 16.55
N TYR A 19 -9.81 -13.76 16.47
CA TYR A 19 -10.41 -14.19 15.21
C TYR A 19 -11.28 -13.08 14.61
N LYS A 20 -12.09 -12.40 15.43
CA LYS A 20 -12.91 -11.27 15.01
C LYS A 20 -12.07 -10.19 14.33
N ASN A 21 -11.01 -9.74 14.98
CA ASN A 21 -10.11 -8.72 14.41
C ASN A 21 -9.46 -9.19 13.09
N SER A 22 -9.01 -10.44 13.04
CA SER A 22 -8.40 -11.01 11.82
C SER A 22 -9.38 -11.00 10.64
N TYR A 23 -10.64 -11.41 10.87
CA TYR A 23 -11.68 -11.38 9.83
C TYR A 23 -11.96 -9.97 9.32
N PHE A 24 -12.10 -8.98 10.22
CA PHE A 24 -12.32 -7.60 9.79
C PHE A 24 -11.13 -7.02 9.03
N LEU A 25 -9.89 -7.33 9.39
CA LEU A 25 -8.71 -6.90 8.64
C LEU A 25 -8.63 -7.55 7.26
N MET A 26 -8.98 -8.83 7.13
CA MET A 26 -9.08 -9.50 5.83
C MET A 26 -10.18 -8.87 4.97
N MET A 27 -11.38 -8.71 5.51
CA MET A 27 -12.51 -8.08 4.81
C MET A 27 -12.21 -6.64 4.39
N LYS A 28 -11.52 -5.88 5.25
CA LYS A 28 -11.04 -4.53 4.94
C LYS A 28 -10.21 -4.51 3.65
N ASN A 29 -9.28 -5.45 3.50
CA ASN A 29 -8.41 -5.52 2.32
C ASN A 29 -9.19 -5.96 1.08
N ILE A 30 -10.00 -7.01 1.18
CA ILE A 30 -10.77 -7.55 0.05
C ILE A 30 -11.77 -6.52 -0.47
N ILE A 31 -12.64 -5.99 0.39
CA ILE A 31 -13.65 -5.01 0.00
C ILE A 31 -12.99 -3.70 -0.44
N GLY A 32 -11.93 -3.27 0.25
CA GLY A 32 -11.16 -2.10 -0.16
C GLY A 32 -10.56 -2.23 -1.55
N SER A 33 -10.10 -3.43 -1.94
CA SER A 33 -9.58 -3.70 -3.28
C SER A 33 -10.70 -3.70 -4.33
N ILE A 34 -11.81 -4.39 -4.07
CA ILE A 34 -12.96 -4.44 -4.99
C ILE A 34 -13.49 -3.02 -5.27
N LEU A 35 -13.74 -2.24 -4.22
CA LEU A 35 -14.19 -0.86 -4.35
C LEU A 35 -13.13 0.04 -5.00
N GLY A 36 -11.85 -0.25 -4.76
CA GLY A 36 -10.74 0.42 -5.43
C GLY A 36 -10.71 0.17 -6.93
N PHE A 37 -10.92 -1.07 -7.36
CA PHE A 37 -11.05 -1.43 -8.78
C PHE A 37 -12.27 -0.74 -9.41
N ALA A 38 -13.44 -0.79 -8.77
CA ALA A 38 -14.65 -0.12 -9.25
C ALA A 38 -14.41 1.38 -9.46
N PHE A 39 -13.75 2.05 -8.51
CA PHE A 39 -13.37 3.45 -8.62
C PHE A 39 -12.51 3.72 -9.86
N TRP A 40 -11.46 2.93 -10.09
CA TRP A 40 -10.55 3.16 -11.20
C TRP A 40 -11.16 2.80 -12.57
N ILE A 41 -12.07 1.80 -12.62
CA ILE A 41 -12.84 1.51 -13.82
C ILE A 41 -13.72 2.72 -14.19
N LEU A 42 -14.42 3.30 -13.22
CA LEU A 42 -15.22 4.48 -13.45
C LEU A 42 -14.37 5.70 -13.83
N ALA A 43 -13.25 5.92 -13.14
CA ALA A 43 -12.33 6.99 -13.50
C ALA A 43 -11.86 6.86 -14.96
N ALA A 44 -11.46 5.66 -15.41
CA ALA A 44 -11.04 5.40 -16.78
C ALA A 44 -12.18 5.55 -17.82
N ARG A 45 -13.44 5.38 -17.41
CA ARG A 45 -14.62 5.54 -18.29
C ARG A 45 -15.12 6.96 -18.40
N TYR A 46 -15.02 7.75 -17.32
CA TYR A 46 -15.58 9.09 -17.25
C TYR A 46 -14.56 10.19 -17.55
N TYR A 47 -13.27 9.86 -17.54
CA TYR A 47 -12.18 10.83 -17.74
C TYR A 47 -11.25 10.40 -18.87
N PRO A 48 -10.68 11.34 -19.65
CA PRO A 48 -9.62 11.05 -20.59
C PRO A 48 -8.38 10.46 -19.89
N SER A 49 -7.62 9.64 -20.60
CA SER A 49 -6.44 8.95 -20.04
C SER A 49 -5.37 9.89 -19.50
N ASN A 50 -5.15 11.06 -20.13
CA ASN A 50 -4.25 12.09 -19.65
C ASN A 50 -4.67 12.63 -18.27
N GLU A 51 -5.95 12.87 -18.03
CA GLU A 51 -6.48 13.34 -16.75
C GLU A 51 -6.36 12.26 -15.66
N VAL A 52 -6.61 10.99 -16.04
CA VAL A 52 -6.40 9.85 -15.14
C VAL A 52 -4.90 9.76 -14.74
N GLY A 53 -3.99 9.92 -15.68
CA GLY A 53 -2.56 9.89 -15.43
C GLY A 53 -2.07 11.00 -14.51
N LEU A 54 -2.55 12.23 -14.73
CA LEU A 54 -2.29 13.37 -13.84
C LEU A 54 -2.80 13.09 -12.42
N ALA A 55 -4.01 12.57 -12.28
CA ALA A 55 -4.59 12.23 -10.97
C ALA A 55 -3.79 11.13 -10.26
N VAL A 56 -3.35 10.10 -10.99
CA VAL A 56 -2.48 9.03 -10.47
C VAL A 56 -1.19 9.61 -9.92
N ALA A 57 -0.56 10.52 -10.64
CA ALA A 57 0.70 11.16 -10.19
C ALA A 57 0.47 12.02 -8.94
N ILE A 58 -0.61 12.81 -8.87
CA ILE A 58 -0.95 13.60 -7.68
C ILE A 58 -1.18 12.69 -6.47
N ILE A 59 -1.97 11.61 -6.64
CA ILE A 59 -2.27 10.65 -5.57
C ILE A 59 -1.01 9.89 -5.15
N SER A 60 -0.10 9.61 -6.09
CA SER A 60 1.18 8.97 -5.80
C SER A 60 2.10 9.88 -4.98
N ALA A 61 2.18 11.16 -5.32
CA ALA A 61 2.91 12.16 -4.53
C ALA A 61 2.33 12.27 -3.12
N LEU A 62 1.01 12.43 -3.00
CA LEU A 62 0.31 12.46 -1.73
C LEU A 62 0.60 11.23 -0.88
N SER A 63 0.55 10.04 -1.47
CA SER A 63 0.80 8.77 -0.78
C SER A 63 2.24 8.65 -0.28
N LEU A 64 3.21 9.11 -1.09
CA LEU A 64 4.61 9.14 -0.72
C LEU A 64 4.87 10.09 0.47
N LEU A 65 4.34 11.31 0.40
CA LEU A 65 4.47 12.28 1.49
C LEU A 65 3.78 11.82 2.77
N SER A 66 2.60 11.20 2.66
CA SER A 66 1.90 10.57 3.79
C SER A 66 2.73 9.49 4.46
N ALA A 67 3.37 8.61 3.67
CA ALA A 67 4.22 7.54 4.20
C ALA A 67 5.43 8.11 4.94
N PHE A 68 6.07 9.17 4.41
CA PHE A 68 7.17 9.84 5.08
C PHE A 68 6.73 10.54 6.38
N SER A 69 5.54 11.13 6.39
CA SER A 69 5.03 11.85 7.56
C SER A 69 4.62 10.94 8.72
N ALA A 70 4.33 9.67 8.45
CA ALA A 70 3.89 8.70 9.46
C ALA A 70 5.01 8.27 10.43
N LEU A 71 6.31 8.42 10.07
CA LEU A 71 7.50 8.07 10.89
C LEU A 71 7.44 6.68 11.56
N GLY A 72 6.62 5.75 11.06
CA GLY A 72 6.42 4.44 11.66
C GLY A 72 5.53 4.46 12.92
N PHE A 73 4.88 5.58 13.23
CA PHE A 73 3.94 5.67 14.34
C PHE A 73 2.72 4.77 14.17
N ASP A 74 2.37 4.39 12.95
CA ASP A 74 1.36 3.40 12.64
C ASP A 74 1.67 2.04 13.29
N ILE A 75 2.92 1.57 13.19
CA ILE A 75 3.38 0.33 13.82
C ILE A 75 3.57 0.53 15.32
N GLY A 76 4.16 1.67 15.72
CA GLY A 76 4.38 2.03 17.10
C GLY A 76 3.09 2.08 17.92
N LEU A 77 2.02 2.68 17.40
CA LEU A 77 0.71 2.71 18.06
C LEU A 77 0.16 1.31 18.33
N VAL A 78 0.24 0.41 17.37
CA VAL A 78 -0.23 -0.98 17.56
C VAL A 78 0.53 -1.69 18.69
N ARG A 79 1.84 -1.40 18.84
CA ARG A 79 2.68 -2.04 19.84
C ARG A 79 2.55 -1.44 21.24
N PHE A 80 2.56 -0.11 21.35
CA PHE A 80 2.70 0.56 22.64
C PHE A 80 1.37 1.03 23.24
N LEU A 81 0.37 1.39 22.41
CA LEU A 81 -0.89 1.92 22.89
C LEU A 81 -1.67 0.99 23.85
N PRO A 82 -1.66 -0.36 23.68
CA PRO A 82 -2.36 -1.24 24.61
C PRO A 82 -1.84 -1.16 26.06
N GLY A 83 -0.52 -0.99 26.24
CA GLY A 83 0.14 -0.94 27.54
C GLY A 83 0.34 0.46 28.12
N GLU A 84 -0.05 1.51 27.39
CA GLU A 84 0.13 2.91 27.83
C GLU A 84 -0.96 3.32 28.80
N ASN A 85 -0.58 3.99 29.89
CA ASN A 85 -1.52 4.53 30.89
C ASN A 85 -2.26 5.76 30.33
N ASP A 86 -1.51 6.69 29.71
CA ASP A 86 -2.07 7.89 29.10
C ASP A 86 -2.19 7.75 27.58
N LYS A 87 -3.16 6.89 27.17
CA LYS A 87 -3.45 6.61 25.77
C LYS A 87 -3.82 7.85 24.97
N GLN A 88 -4.54 8.80 25.57
CA GLN A 88 -4.94 10.03 24.92
C GLN A 88 -3.74 10.87 24.50
N SER A 89 -2.81 11.13 25.41
CA SER A 89 -1.61 11.91 25.08
C SER A 89 -0.71 11.20 24.07
N MET A 90 -0.65 9.87 24.09
CA MET A 90 0.10 9.11 23.08
C MET A 90 -0.51 9.30 21.69
N ILE A 91 -1.82 9.08 21.53
CA ILE A 91 -2.53 9.27 20.26
C ILE A 91 -2.35 10.70 19.76
N ASN A 92 -2.62 11.68 20.63
CA ASN A 92 -2.52 13.10 20.30
C ASN A 92 -1.10 13.51 19.89
N SER A 93 -0.07 12.99 20.55
CA SER A 93 1.33 13.26 20.19
C SER A 93 1.68 12.72 18.81
N CYS A 94 1.29 11.48 18.49
CA CYS A 94 1.51 10.90 17.18
C CYS A 94 0.76 11.67 16.09
N PHE A 95 -0.51 12.01 16.32
CA PHE A 95 -1.31 12.79 15.38
C PHE A 95 -0.74 14.17 15.15
N THR A 96 -0.36 14.88 16.21
CA THR A 96 0.21 16.25 16.12
C THR A 96 1.49 16.25 15.30
N VAL A 97 2.43 15.35 15.61
CA VAL A 97 3.71 15.27 14.88
C VAL A 97 3.49 14.89 13.43
N THR A 98 2.61 13.92 13.16
CA THR A 98 2.30 13.50 11.80
C THR A 98 1.65 14.60 10.97
N ILE A 99 0.73 15.39 11.55
CA ILE A 99 0.16 16.57 10.88
C ILE A 99 1.26 17.57 10.56
N LEU A 100 2.07 17.97 11.54
CA LEU A 100 3.14 18.95 11.33
C LEU A 100 4.10 18.52 10.23
N LEU A 101 4.51 17.24 10.25
CA LEU A 101 5.40 16.70 9.21
C LEU A 101 4.70 16.65 7.84
N SER A 102 3.43 16.26 7.77
CA SER A 102 2.72 16.24 6.49
C SER A 102 2.55 17.63 5.89
N LEU A 103 2.32 18.65 6.71
CA LEU A 103 2.29 20.05 6.28
C LEU A 103 3.67 20.49 5.74
N ILE A 104 4.74 20.25 6.52
CA ILE A 104 6.11 20.59 6.12
C ILE A 104 6.49 19.89 4.81
N MET A 105 6.29 18.57 4.71
CA MET A 105 6.62 17.79 3.52
C MET A 105 5.81 18.24 2.29
N SER A 106 4.53 18.57 2.47
CA SER A 106 3.69 19.08 1.38
C SER A 106 4.16 20.44 0.89
N VAL A 107 4.53 21.35 1.81
CA VAL A 107 5.07 22.67 1.46
C VAL A 107 6.41 22.53 0.72
N ILE A 108 7.31 21.67 1.21
CA ILE A 108 8.60 21.39 0.54
C ILE A 108 8.34 20.82 -0.86
N PHE A 109 7.41 19.87 -1.01
CA PHE A 109 7.07 19.30 -2.30
C PHE A 109 6.56 20.35 -3.28
N ILE A 110 5.62 21.21 -2.85
CA ILE A 110 5.05 22.27 -3.69
C ILE A 110 6.10 23.33 -4.02
N ALA A 111 6.96 23.68 -3.09
CA ALA A 111 8.03 24.64 -3.33
C ALA A 111 9.04 24.13 -4.39
N GLY A 112 9.39 22.85 -4.33
CA GLY A 112 10.32 22.19 -5.27
C GLY A 112 9.62 21.45 -6.42
N ILE A 113 8.34 21.68 -6.70
CA ILE A 113 7.55 20.89 -7.68
C ILE A 113 8.16 20.93 -9.10
N GLU A 114 8.81 22.02 -9.47
CA GLU A 114 9.50 22.17 -10.73
C GLU A 114 10.71 21.20 -10.86
N ILE A 115 11.28 20.80 -9.73
CA ILE A 115 12.43 19.86 -9.65
C ILE A 115 11.92 18.42 -9.55
N TRP A 116 10.96 18.18 -8.64
CA TRP A 116 10.49 16.81 -8.33
C TRP A 116 9.51 16.26 -9.38
N SER A 117 8.64 17.13 -9.91
CA SER A 117 7.59 16.72 -10.84
C SER A 117 7.09 17.91 -11.68
N PRO A 118 7.83 18.32 -12.71
CA PRO A 118 7.46 19.42 -13.62
C PRO A 118 6.07 19.28 -14.21
N ALA A 119 5.61 18.03 -14.49
CA ALA A 119 4.28 17.76 -14.99
C ALA A 119 3.14 18.17 -14.02
N LEU A 120 3.45 18.33 -12.73
CA LEU A 120 2.47 18.73 -11.70
C LEU A 120 2.53 20.23 -11.34
N VAL A 121 3.31 21.05 -12.04
CA VAL A 121 3.45 22.50 -11.78
C VAL A 121 2.10 23.23 -11.79
N PHE A 122 1.11 22.72 -12.51
CA PHE A 122 -0.23 23.31 -12.52
C PHE A 122 -0.89 23.38 -11.15
N ILE A 123 -0.51 22.50 -10.19
CA ILE A 123 -0.98 22.56 -8.79
C ILE A 123 -0.60 23.90 -8.16
N ARG A 124 0.61 24.42 -8.45
CA ARG A 124 1.11 25.68 -7.90
C ARG A 124 0.41 26.92 -8.46
N LYS A 125 -0.23 26.80 -9.63
CA LYS A 125 -0.91 27.93 -10.27
C LYS A 125 -2.26 28.29 -9.65
N ASN A 126 -2.81 27.44 -8.78
CA ASN A 126 -4.11 27.65 -8.15
C ASN A 126 -4.04 27.41 -6.66
N LEU A 127 -4.36 28.44 -5.84
CA LEU A 127 -4.34 28.37 -4.38
C LEU A 127 -5.25 27.27 -3.81
N ILE A 128 -6.39 27.00 -4.46
CA ILE A 128 -7.31 25.93 -4.03
C ILE A 128 -6.63 24.57 -4.19
N PHE A 129 -5.88 24.35 -5.27
CA PHE A 129 -5.17 23.10 -5.52
C PHE A 129 -4.04 22.90 -4.50
N ILE A 130 -3.29 23.97 -4.18
CA ILE A 130 -2.28 23.96 -3.13
C ILE A 130 -2.92 23.57 -1.80
N PHE A 131 -3.97 24.28 -1.40
CA PHE A 131 -4.66 24.03 -0.14
C PHE A 131 -5.17 22.60 -0.02
N LEU A 132 -5.86 22.10 -1.07
CA LEU A 132 -6.41 20.74 -1.06
C LEU A 132 -5.33 19.67 -1.10
N PHE A 133 -4.21 19.89 -1.78
CA PHE A 133 -3.08 18.96 -1.77
C PHE A 133 -2.47 18.83 -0.36
N ILE A 134 -2.24 19.94 0.32
CA ILE A 134 -1.72 19.97 1.69
C ILE A 134 -2.72 19.31 2.64
N LEU A 135 -4.00 19.70 2.56
CA LEU A 135 -5.07 19.17 3.41
C LEU A 135 -5.23 17.66 3.25
N PHE A 136 -5.31 17.17 2.02
CA PHE A 136 -5.53 15.75 1.76
C PHE A 136 -4.29 14.90 2.09
N THR A 137 -3.08 15.46 2.01
CA THR A 137 -1.87 14.79 2.49
C THR A 137 -1.93 14.60 4.01
N ALA A 138 -2.31 15.62 4.76
CA ALA A 138 -2.48 15.53 6.21
C ALA A 138 -3.60 14.54 6.59
N ILE A 139 -4.74 14.59 5.89
CA ILE A 139 -5.86 13.65 6.10
C ILE A 139 -5.43 12.21 5.83
N SER A 140 -4.70 11.95 4.75
CA SER A 140 -4.21 10.61 4.41
C SER A 140 -3.29 10.06 5.49
N SER A 141 -2.37 10.88 5.98
CA SER A 141 -1.44 10.50 7.06
C SER A 141 -2.19 10.17 8.36
N LEU A 142 -3.16 11.01 8.73
CA LEU A 142 -3.99 10.79 9.92
C LEU A 142 -4.87 9.54 9.79
N LEU A 143 -5.46 9.31 8.61
CA LEU A 143 -6.31 8.17 8.35
C LEU A 143 -5.55 6.85 8.55
N LEU A 144 -4.28 6.82 8.13
CA LEU A 144 -3.37 5.69 8.35
C LEU A 144 -3.18 5.43 9.86
N LEU A 145 -2.83 6.45 10.64
CA LEU A 145 -2.62 6.31 12.08
C LEU A 145 -3.92 5.94 12.80
N GLN A 146 -5.02 6.60 12.48
CA GLN A 146 -6.32 6.33 13.09
C GLN A 146 -6.78 4.89 12.87
N SER A 147 -6.57 4.35 11.65
CA SER A 147 -6.85 2.95 11.35
C SER A 147 -6.06 1.99 12.26
N ASN A 148 -4.80 2.33 12.57
CA ASN A 148 -3.95 1.52 13.45
C ASN A 148 -4.29 1.72 14.95
N VAL A 149 -4.81 2.87 15.35
CA VAL A 149 -5.41 3.05 16.69
C VAL A 149 -6.54 2.04 16.91
N PHE A 150 -7.46 1.86 15.94
CA PHE A 150 -8.52 0.86 16.05
C PHE A 150 -7.99 -0.58 16.15
N VAL A 151 -6.92 -0.89 15.41
CA VAL A 151 -6.25 -2.20 15.52
C VAL A 151 -5.65 -2.39 16.90
N ALA A 152 -4.99 -1.36 17.47
CA ALA A 152 -4.41 -1.40 18.82
C ALA A 152 -5.45 -1.65 19.92
N PHE A 153 -6.66 -1.09 19.77
CA PHE A 153 -7.80 -1.34 20.67
C PHE A 153 -8.55 -2.67 20.40
N ARG A 154 -8.08 -3.48 19.44
CA ARG A 154 -8.75 -4.73 19.00
C ARG A 154 -10.18 -4.51 18.49
N THR A 155 -10.42 -3.39 17.85
CA THR A 155 -11.70 -2.97 17.26
C THR A 155 -11.55 -2.78 15.74
N ALA A 156 -11.02 -3.81 15.07
CA ALA A 156 -10.75 -3.76 13.63
C ALA A 156 -12.01 -3.50 12.78
N GLU A 157 -13.22 -3.71 13.33
CA GLU A 157 -14.48 -3.31 12.71
C GLU A 157 -14.56 -1.81 12.38
N TYR A 158 -14.01 -0.94 13.22
CA TYR A 158 -13.97 0.51 12.91
C TYR A 158 -12.96 0.82 11.80
N SER A 159 -11.82 0.13 11.78
CA SER A 159 -10.86 0.24 10.68
C SER A 159 -11.45 -0.27 9.35
N PHE A 160 -12.26 -1.33 9.41
CA PHE A 160 -13.02 -1.83 8.27
C PHE A 160 -14.08 -0.83 7.79
N ALA A 161 -14.91 -0.30 8.69
CA ALA A 161 -15.90 0.71 8.36
C ALA A 161 -15.27 1.94 7.72
N GLN A 162 -14.15 2.43 8.28
CA GLN A 162 -13.37 3.54 7.73
C GLN A 162 -12.91 3.26 6.29
N ARG A 163 -12.45 2.03 6.01
CA ARG A 163 -12.03 1.63 4.66
C ARG A 163 -13.20 1.55 3.69
N VAL A 164 -14.32 0.99 4.11
CA VAL A 164 -15.54 0.90 3.29
C VAL A 164 -16.06 2.30 2.94
N ILE A 165 -16.11 3.19 3.91
CA ILE A 165 -16.55 4.58 3.70
C ILE A 165 -15.61 5.28 2.72
N SER A 166 -14.29 5.27 2.96
CA SER A 166 -13.31 5.93 2.09
C SER A 166 -13.27 5.34 0.68
N SER A 167 -13.49 4.03 0.53
CA SER A 167 -13.47 3.39 -0.77
C SER A 167 -14.83 3.46 -1.49
N GLY A 168 -15.93 3.44 -0.76
CA GLY A 168 -17.28 3.49 -1.32
C GLY A 168 -17.68 4.89 -1.74
N LEU A 169 -17.43 5.89 -0.89
CA LEU A 169 -17.86 7.27 -1.16
C LEU A 169 -17.14 7.90 -2.35
N LYS A 170 -15.89 7.52 -2.63
CA LYS A 170 -15.17 8.03 -3.81
C LYS A 170 -15.81 7.61 -5.15
N ILE A 171 -16.58 6.50 -5.17
CA ILE A 171 -17.23 5.98 -6.38
C ILE A 171 -18.28 6.97 -6.94
N PRO A 172 -19.31 7.41 -6.20
CA PRO A 172 -20.22 8.42 -6.70
C PRO A 172 -19.53 9.78 -6.90
N LEU A 173 -18.56 10.14 -6.06
CA LEU A 173 -17.86 11.41 -6.17
C LEU A 173 -17.05 11.54 -7.47
N VAL A 174 -16.40 10.46 -7.95
CA VAL A 174 -15.65 10.52 -9.21
C VAL A 174 -16.55 10.74 -10.41
N MET A 175 -17.79 10.26 -10.36
CA MET A 175 -18.78 10.54 -11.42
C MET A 175 -19.28 11.98 -11.35
N LEU A 176 -19.63 12.46 -10.16
CA LEU A 176 -20.15 13.82 -9.94
C LEU A 176 -19.12 14.90 -10.26
N LEU A 177 -17.84 14.63 -10.04
CA LEU A 177 -16.75 15.59 -10.25
C LEU A 177 -16.07 15.44 -11.62
N SER A 178 -16.69 14.73 -12.57
CA SER A 178 -16.09 14.45 -13.89
C SER A 178 -15.74 15.71 -14.70
N ALA A 179 -16.47 16.79 -14.52
CA ALA A 179 -16.21 18.07 -15.19
C ALA A 179 -14.89 18.75 -14.75
N PHE A 180 -14.27 18.31 -13.66
CA PHE A 180 -13.05 18.92 -13.10
C PHE A 180 -11.75 18.21 -13.51
N GLY A 181 -11.76 17.29 -14.45
CA GLY A 181 -10.57 16.58 -14.93
C GLY A 181 -9.82 15.87 -13.82
N ALA A 182 -8.49 15.86 -13.87
CA ALA A 182 -7.62 15.22 -12.87
C ALA A 182 -7.92 15.67 -11.44
N PHE A 183 -8.30 16.94 -11.30
CA PHE A 183 -8.67 17.49 -10.00
C PHE A 183 -9.97 16.90 -9.45
N GLY A 184 -10.91 16.52 -10.31
CA GLY A 184 -12.13 15.81 -9.93
C GLY A 184 -11.84 14.43 -9.34
N ILE A 185 -10.93 13.64 -9.96
CA ILE A 185 -10.48 12.35 -9.45
C ILE A 185 -9.77 12.53 -8.10
N PHE A 186 -8.85 13.48 -8.02
CA PHE A 186 -8.10 13.78 -6.79
C PHE A 186 -9.01 14.25 -5.65
N SER A 187 -9.95 15.15 -5.94
CA SER A 187 -10.91 15.66 -4.96
C SER A 187 -11.87 14.58 -4.47
N SER A 188 -12.36 13.70 -5.36
CA SER A 188 -13.19 12.57 -4.95
C SER A 188 -12.46 11.62 -4.00
N TRP A 189 -11.17 11.41 -4.22
CA TRP A 189 -10.31 10.63 -3.33
C TRP A 189 -10.14 11.30 -1.97
N GLY A 190 -9.79 12.60 -1.95
CA GLY A 190 -9.54 13.37 -0.73
C GLY A 190 -10.80 13.57 0.11
N MET A 191 -11.94 13.91 -0.52
CA MET A 191 -13.23 14.08 0.19
C MET A 191 -13.71 12.78 0.81
N ALA A 192 -13.54 11.65 0.15
CA ALA A 192 -13.88 10.35 0.71
C ALA A 192 -12.99 9.99 1.92
N MET A 193 -11.68 10.34 1.87
CA MET A 193 -10.78 10.19 3.01
C MET A 193 -11.17 11.12 4.16
N LEU A 194 -11.56 12.36 3.88
CA LEU A 194 -12.03 13.32 4.89
C LEU A 194 -13.27 12.79 5.62
N ALA A 195 -14.27 12.31 4.88
CA ALA A 195 -15.47 11.72 5.46
C ALA A 195 -15.13 10.50 6.34
N ALA A 196 -14.24 9.63 5.89
CA ALA A 196 -13.79 8.47 6.66
C ALA A 196 -13.03 8.87 7.93
N LEU A 197 -12.21 9.94 7.89
CA LEU A 197 -11.51 10.47 9.05
C LEU A 197 -12.49 11.07 10.08
N ILE A 198 -13.45 11.85 9.63
CA ILE A 198 -14.48 12.45 10.49
C ILE A 198 -15.29 11.35 11.20
N ILE A 199 -15.79 10.37 10.44
CA ILE A 199 -16.55 9.25 11.02
C ILE A 199 -15.66 8.42 11.96
N GLY A 200 -14.40 8.20 11.61
CA GLY A 200 -13.43 7.54 12.48
C GLY A 200 -13.23 8.30 13.81
N ASN A 201 -13.19 9.63 13.77
CA ASN A 201 -13.09 10.45 14.99
C ASN A 201 -14.31 10.31 15.90
N LEU A 202 -15.49 10.00 15.38
CA LEU A 202 -16.69 9.73 16.19
C LEU A 202 -16.63 8.36 16.90
N PHE A 203 -15.75 7.45 16.46
CA PHE A 203 -15.55 6.16 17.10
C PHE A 203 -14.49 6.19 18.22
N ILE A 204 -13.52 7.10 18.18
CA ILE A 204 -12.46 7.18 19.20
C ILE A 204 -13.03 7.40 20.62
N PRO A 205 -14.01 8.30 20.86
CA PRO A 205 -14.60 8.48 22.20
C PRO A 205 -15.33 7.25 22.74
N LYS A 206 -15.76 6.33 21.86
CA LYS A 206 -16.36 5.05 22.30
C LYS A 206 -15.31 4.08 22.86
N LEU A 207 -14.04 4.25 22.48
CA LEU A 207 -12.92 3.43 22.93
C LEU A 207 -12.16 4.08 24.09
N LEU A 208 -12.14 5.39 24.14
CA LEU A 208 -11.45 6.18 25.13
C LEU A 208 -12.37 7.27 25.67
N ILE A 209 -12.98 7.00 26.83
CA ILE A 209 -13.93 7.93 27.46
C ILE A 209 -13.29 9.30 27.67
N ALA A 210 -14.02 10.35 27.30
CA ALA A 210 -13.55 11.74 27.36
C ALA A 210 -12.33 12.09 26.48
N TYR A 211 -12.08 11.33 25.40
CA TYR A 211 -11.05 11.68 24.44
C TYR A 211 -11.25 13.11 23.90
N ARG A 212 -10.19 13.90 23.95
CA ARG A 212 -10.15 15.25 23.37
C ARG A 212 -8.96 15.35 22.41
N PRO A 213 -9.18 15.72 21.15
CA PRO A 213 -8.10 15.95 20.20
C PRO A 213 -7.39 17.29 20.52
N ILE A 214 -6.42 17.25 21.41
CA ILE A 214 -5.62 18.42 21.82
C ILE A 214 -4.22 18.26 21.25
N PRO A 215 -3.65 19.27 20.58
CA PRO A 215 -2.27 19.22 20.12
C PRO A 215 -1.31 19.08 21.32
N VAL A 216 -0.61 17.96 21.38
CA VAL A 216 0.36 17.65 22.44
C VAL A 216 1.57 16.98 21.82
N ILE A 217 2.77 17.30 22.29
CA ILE A 217 4.02 16.65 21.88
C ILE A 217 4.74 16.12 23.11
N ARG A 218 4.70 14.80 23.32
CA ARG A 218 5.47 14.10 24.35
C ARG A 218 6.75 13.53 23.76
N LYS A 219 7.87 14.24 23.93
CA LYS A 219 9.18 13.86 23.37
C LYS A 219 9.59 12.42 23.69
N LYS A 220 9.35 11.94 24.92
CA LYS A 220 9.67 10.57 25.33
C LYS A 220 8.91 9.54 24.50
N VAL A 221 7.59 9.69 24.38
CA VAL A 221 6.72 8.80 23.60
C VAL A 221 7.18 8.74 22.15
N ILE A 222 7.44 9.89 21.53
CA ILE A 222 7.86 9.99 20.14
C ILE A 222 9.20 9.29 19.93
N ASN A 223 10.18 9.55 20.83
CA ASN A 223 11.51 8.96 20.73
C ASN A 223 11.47 7.42 20.88
N ASP A 224 10.75 6.91 21.88
CA ASP A 224 10.63 5.47 22.13
C ASP A 224 9.94 4.75 20.96
N MET A 225 8.86 5.34 20.43
CA MET A 225 8.14 4.81 19.27
C MET A 225 9.00 4.83 18.01
N PHE A 226 9.69 5.94 17.74
CA PHE A 226 10.54 6.08 16.56
C PHE A 226 11.68 5.06 16.58
N HIS A 227 12.41 4.93 17.69
CA HIS A 227 13.49 3.96 17.80
C HIS A 227 13.02 2.52 17.56
N PHE A 228 11.88 2.15 18.14
CA PHE A 228 11.30 0.82 17.92
C PHE A 228 10.86 0.58 16.48
N SER A 229 10.17 1.56 15.90
CA SER A 229 9.52 1.40 14.60
C SER A 229 10.45 1.68 13.42
N PHE A 230 11.59 2.32 13.63
CA PHE A 230 12.46 2.84 12.56
C PHE A 230 12.84 1.77 11.53
N GLY A 231 13.27 0.59 11.97
CA GLY A 231 13.61 -0.48 11.03
C GLY A 231 12.44 -0.94 10.18
N ASN A 232 11.26 -1.11 10.79
CA ASN A 232 10.05 -1.48 10.07
C ASN A 232 9.54 -0.34 9.18
N TYR A 233 9.69 0.91 9.61
CA TYR A 233 9.35 2.10 8.84
C TYR A 233 10.18 2.20 7.57
N ILE A 234 11.50 2.08 7.67
CA ILE A 234 12.39 2.06 6.49
C ILE A 234 12.04 0.90 5.56
N ALA A 235 11.84 -0.31 6.11
CA ALA A 235 11.43 -1.47 5.32
C ALA A 235 10.09 -1.24 4.62
N GLY A 236 9.14 -0.59 5.27
CA GLY A 236 7.82 -0.23 4.73
C GLY A 236 7.91 0.78 3.59
N ILE A 237 8.63 1.88 3.82
CA ILE A 237 8.86 2.91 2.79
C ILE A 237 9.49 2.29 1.55
N PHE A 238 10.66 1.65 1.69
CA PHE A 238 11.32 1.04 0.53
C PHE A 238 10.49 -0.08 -0.09
N GLY A 239 9.67 -0.79 0.70
CA GLY A 239 8.74 -1.80 0.16
C GLY A 239 7.67 -1.23 -0.75
N SER A 240 7.21 -0.01 -0.51
CA SER A 240 6.15 0.67 -1.28
C SER A 240 6.68 1.70 -2.30
N LEU A 241 7.95 2.11 -2.17
CA LEU A 241 8.56 3.19 -2.93
C LEU A 241 8.40 3.04 -4.47
N PRO A 242 8.63 1.87 -5.09
CA PRO A 242 8.44 1.74 -6.54
C PRO A 242 7.00 2.04 -6.98
N GLY A 243 6.00 1.61 -6.21
CA GLY A 243 4.59 1.85 -6.54
C GLY A 243 4.16 3.32 -6.48
N THR A 244 4.88 4.15 -5.72
CA THR A 244 4.60 5.60 -5.58
C THR A 244 5.52 6.48 -6.42
N VAL A 245 6.77 6.06 -6.61
CA VAL A 245 7.76 6.86 -7.36
C VAL A 245 7.67 6.62 -8.87
N LEU A 246 7.41 5.38 -9.31
CA LEU A 246 7.32 5.11 -10.75
C LEU A 246 6.26 5.95 -11.47
N PRO A 247 5.02 6.15 -10.96
CA PRO A 247 4.07 7.05 -11.61
C PRO A 247 4.58 8.49 -11.75
N LEU A 248 5.33 8.99 -10.74
CA LEU A 248 5.94 10.32 -10.79
C LEU A 248 7.07 10.41 -11.81
N LEU A 249 7.86 9.37 -11.98
CA LEU A 249 8.89 9.31 -13.00
C LEU A 249 8.29 9.23 -14.40
N ILE A 250 7.27 8.39 -14.58
CA ILE A 250 6.62 8.18 -15.87
C ILE A 250 5.99 9.47 -16.39
N ILE A 251 5.27 10.18 -15.54
CA ILE A 251 4.59 11.42 -15.96
C ILE A 251 5.59 12.50 -16.38
N ASN A 252 6.77 12.54 -15.78
CA ASN A 252 7.79 13.54 -16.09
C ASN A 252 8.69 13.16 -17.28
N VAL A 253 8.89 11.86 -17.52
CA VAL A 253 9.80 11.39 -18.59
C VAL A 253 9.04 11.04 -19.87
N LEU A 254 7.85 10.47 -19.73
CA LEU A 254 7.00 10.12 -20.87
C LEU A 254 5.86 11.14 -20.99
N ASN A 255 4.69 10.82 -20.46
CA ASN A 255 3.53 11.69 -20.47
C ASN A 255 2.42 11.21 -19.50
N PRO A 256 1.33 11.98 -19.30
CA PRO A 256 0.23 11.56 -18.43
C PRO A 256 -0.48 10.29 -18.90
N GLU A 257 -0.73 10.09 -20.19
CA GLU A 257 -1.43 8.91 -20.74
C GLU A 257 -0.65 7.64 -20.40
N MET A 258 0.66 7.64 -20.60
CA MET A 258 1.51 6.49 -20.23
C MET A 258 1.49 6.20 -18.74
N THR A 259 1.33 7.23 -17.91
CA THR A 259 1.15 7.07 -16.46
C THR A 259 -0.17 6.37 -16.14
N ALA A 260 -1.26 6.69 -16.84
CA ALA A 260 -2.53 6.02 -16.69
C ALA A 260 -2.45 4.54 -17.11
N TYR A 261 -1.85 4.26 -18.28
CA TYR A 261 -1.68 2.88 -18.78
C TYR A 261 -0.81 2.04 -17.85
N PHE A 262 0.30 2.59 -17.39
CA PHE A 262 1.16 1.96 -16.39
C PHE A 262 0.37 1.61 -15.13
N PHE A 263 -0.33 2.59 -14.57
CA PHE A 263 -1.01 2.42 -13.28
C PHE A 263 -2.11 1.37 -13.36
N MET A 264 -2.85 1.31 -14.47
CA MET A 264 -3.88 0.28 -14.67
C MET A 264 -3.26 -1.11 -14.80
N ALA A 265 -2.23 -1.27 -15.63
CA ALA A 265 -1.50 -2.53 -15.77
C ALA A 265 -0.88 -2.97 -14.42
N TRP A 266 -0.29 -2.04 -13.67
CA TRP A 266 0.25 -2.28 -12.33
C TRP A 266 -0.82 -2.71 -11.33
N THR A 267 -1.98 -2.08 -11.37
CA THR A 267 -3.10 -2.39 -10.47
C THR A 267 -3.65 -3.78 -10.72
N PHE A 268 -3.83 -4.18 -11.97
CA PHE A 268 -4.28 -5.55 -12.31
C PHE A 268 -3.22 -6.61 -12.00
N SER A 269 -1.95 -6.37 -12.32
CA SER A 269 -0.87 -7.29 -11.94
C SER A 269 -0.71 -7.39 -10.42
N GLY A 270 -1.02 -6.31 -9.71
CA GLY A 270 -1.00 -6.23 -8.24
C GLY A 270 -1.91 -7.26 -7.56
N VAL A 271 -2.99 -7.71 -8.21
CA VAL A 271 -3.86 -8.77 -7.68
C VAL A 271 -3.07 -10.07 -7.43
N LEU A 272 -2.15 -10.41 -8.34
CA LEU A 272 -1.31 -11.61 -8.21
C LEU A 272 -0.32 -11.47 -7.04
N TYR A 273 0.19 -10.25 -6.83
CA TYR A 273 1.09 -9.97 -5.69
C TYR A 273 0.33 -10.08 -4.36
N GLU A 274 -0.91 -9.56 -4.28
CA GLU A 274 -1.73 -9.66 -3.07
C GLU A 274 -2.15 -11.12 -2.78
N MET A 275 -2.45 -11.92 -3.79
CA MET A 275 -2.74 -13.34 -3.63
C MET A 275 -1.54 -14.07 -2.99
N THR A 276 -0.32 -13.82 -3.49
CA THR A 276 0.91 -14.36 -2.91
C THR A 276 1.11 -13.87 -1.47
N ARG A 277 0.84 -12.58 -1.20
CA ARG A 277 0.96 -11.98 0.13
C ARG A 277 0.03 -12.62 1.15
N ALA A 278 -1.22 -12.93 0.76
CA ALA A 278 -2.20 -13.57 1.63
C ALA A 278 -1.73 -14.95 2.11
N ILE A 279 -1.17 -15.77 1.19
CA ILE A 279 -0.62 -17.09 1.54
C ILE A 279 0.60 -16.96 2.46
N ASN A 280 1.48 -15.99 2.17
CA ASN A 280 2.65 -15.71 3.00
C ASN A 280 2.29 -15.22 4.40
N PHE A 281 1.16 -14.52 4.56
CA PHE A 281 0.66 -14.12 5.86
C PHE A 281 0.22 -15.33 6.71
N SER A 282 -0.45 -16.31 6.08
CA SER A 282 -0.78 -17.59 6.74
C SER A 282 0.46 -18.36 7.14
N LEU A 283 1.47 -18.44 6.23
CA LEU A 283 2.75 -19.08 6.53
C LEU A 283 3.49 -18.40 7.70
N LEU A 284 3.41 -17.07 7.82
CA LEU A 284 3.99 -16.33 8.95
C LEU A 284 3.32 -16.72 10.26
N ALA A 285 1.99 -16.79 10.29
CA ALA A 285 1.23 -17.17 11.47
C ALA A 285 1.58 -18.59 11.93
N GLU A 286 1.59 -19.58 11.03
CA GLU A 286 1.98 -20.95 11.37
C GLU A 286 3.45 -21.09 11.76
N GLY A 287 4.34 -20.36 11.11
CA GLY A 287 5.79 -20.41 11.42
C GLY A 287 6.15 -19.90 12.81
N THR A 288 5.29 -19.10 13.44
CA THR A 288 5.43 -18.66 14.83
C THR A 288 4.97 -19.71 15.84
N HIS A 289 4.07 -20.60 15.46
CA HIS A 289 3.53 -21.66 16.34
C HIS A 289 4.31 -22.97 16.26
N GLU A 290 4.66 -23.45 15.05
CA GLU A 290 5.32 -24.75 14.84
C GLU A 290 6.67 -24.59 14.12
N ARG A 291 7.71 -24.22 14.85
CA ARG A 291 9.05 -24.00 14.28
C ARG A 291 9.67 -25.27 13.67
N GLU A 292 9.41 -26.44 14.25
CA GLU A 292 9.97 -27.72 13.75
C GLU A 292 9.44 -28.10 12.37
N LYS A 293 8.18 -27.83 12.09
CA LYS A 293 7.54 -28.10 10.80
C LYS A 293 7.68 -26.95 9.79
N PHE A 294 8.29 -25.84 10.18
CA PHE A 294 8.35 -24.63 9.37
C PHE A 294 8.90 -24.86 7.96
N ARG A 295 10.00 -25.65 7.84
CA ARG A 295 10.58 -26.00 6.52
C ARG A 295 9.58 -26.74 5.61
N SER A 296 8.82 -27.68 6.16
CA SER A 296 7.76 -28.38 5.45
C SER A 296 6.63 -27.43 5.03
N ASN A 297 6.24 -26.52 5.92
CA ASN A 297 5.20 -25.53 5.67
C ASN A 297 5.62 -24.52 4.61
N VAL A 298 6.89 -24.09 4.55
CA VAL A 298 7.44 -23.27 3.46
C VAL A 298 7.30 -23.99 2.12
N PHE A 299 7.66 -25.29 2.05
CA PHE A 299 7.53 -26.07 0.82
C PHE A 299 6.06 -26.21 0.36
N LYS A 300 5.16 -26.50 1.31
CA LYS A 300 3.71 -26.57 1.03
C LYS A 300 3.15 -25.23 0.55
N ALA A 301 3.51 -24.12 1.22
CA ALA A 301 3.10 -22.78 0.83
C ALA A 301 3.62 -22.41 -0.56
N THR A 302 4.89 -22.73 -0.86
CA THR A 302 5.47 -22.52 -2.19
C THR A 302 4.69 -23.27 -3.25
N LYS A 303 4.44 -24.57 -3.04
CA LYS A 303 3.64 -25.37 -3.98
C LYS A 303 2.24 -24.78 -4.17
N PHE A 304 1.58 -24.38 -3.11
CA PHE A 304 0.24 -23.79 -3.16
C PHE A 304 0.22 -22.45 -3.88
N ILE A 305 1.23 -21.58 -3.64
CA ILE A 305 1.39 -20.31 -4.36
C ILE A 305 1.45 -20.58 -5.86
N PHE A 306 2.32 -21.48 -6.33
CA PHE A 306 2.49 -21.72 -7.77
C PHE A 306 1.30 -22.43 -8.40
N ILE A 307 0.59 -23.31 -7.68
CA ILE A 307 -0.66 -23.93 -8.16
C ILE A 307 -1.73 -22.86 -8.46
N LEU A 308 -1.80 -21.79 -7.67
CA LEU A 308 -2.76 -20.71 -7.90
C LEU A 308 -2.21 -19.65 -8.86
N LEU A 309 -0.93 -19.33 -8.75
CA LEU A 309 -0.31 -18.23 -9.49
C LEU A 309 -0.18 -18.55 -10.99
N ILE A 310 0.24 -19.77 -11.35
CA ILE A 310 0.46 -20.13 -12.76
C ILE A 310 -0.84 -20.06 -13.59
N PRO A 311 -1.97 -20.67 -13.16
CA PRO A 311 -3.23 -20.51 -13.89
C PRO A 311 -3.71 -19.07 -13.97
N ALA A 312 -3.52 -18.28 -12.89
CA ALA A 312 -3.90 -16.88 -12.88
C ALA A 312 -3.03 -16.03 -13.84
N ILE A 313 -1.72 -16.30 -13.92
CA ILE A 313 -0.82 -15.69 -14.93
C ILE A 313 -1.33 -16.00 -16.33
N ILE A 314 -1.59 -17.29 -16.63
CA ILE A 314 -2.08 -17.73 -17.95
C ILE A 314 -3.40 -17.04 -18.27
N ALA A 315 -4.34 -17.00 -17.32
CA ALA A 315 -5.63 -16.35 -17.53
C ALA A 315 -5.49 -14.87 -17.87
N ILE A 316 -4.67 -14.11 -17.10
CA ILE A 316 -4.48 -12.66 -17.37
C ILE A 316 -3.66 -12.46 -18.65
N TYR A 317 -2.70 -13.33 -18.97
CA TYR A 317 -1.92 -13.24 -20.19
C TYR A 317 -2.78 -13.44 -21.45
N LEU A 318 -3.73 -14.39 -21.41
CA LEU A 318 -4.62 -14.70 -22.53
C LEU A 318 -5.81 -13.73 -22.62
N PHE A 319 -6.39 -13.33 -21.49
CA PHE A 319 -7.60 -12.51 -21.44
C PHE A 319 -7.36 -11.07 -20.98
N GLY A 320 -6.10 -10.64 -20.90
CA GLY A 320 -5.72 -9.30 -20.45
C GLY A 320 -6.31 -8.18 -21.29
N ASP A 321 -6.48 -8.41 -22.59
CA ASP A 321 -7.17 -7.49 -23.50
C ASP A 321 -8.63 -7.22 -23.06
N LYS A 322 -9.38 -8.28 -22.72
CA LYS A 322 -10.76 -8.19 -22.24
C LYS A 322 -10.86 -7.54 -20.88
N ILE A 323 -9.89 -7.81 -20.00
CA ILE A 323 -9.80 -7.18 -18.68
C ILE A 323 -9.57 -5.66 -18.84
N LEU A 324 -8.63 -5.25 -19.68
CA LEU A 324 -8.33 -3.85 -19.93
C LEU A 324 -9.45 -3.15 -20.71
N LEU A 325 -10.21 -3.88 -21.53
CA LEU A 325 -11.38 -3.34 -22.24
C LEU A 325 -12.49 -2.85 -21.27
N LEU A 326 -12.54 -3.37 -20.03
CA LEU A 326 -13.41 -2.83 -18.98
C LEU A 326 -13.11 -1.36 -18.68
N LEU A 327 -11.87 -0.92 -18.86
CA LEU A 327 -11.43 0.47 -18.68
C LEU A 327 -11.72 1.32 -19.93
N GLY A 328 -11.65 0.71 -21.12
CA GLY A 328 -11.84 1.33 -22.44
C GLY A 328 -10.89 0.74 -23.47
N LYS A 329 -11.20 0.98 -24.74
CA LYS A 329 -10.42 0.46 -25.87
C LYS A 329 -8.97 0.96 -25.84
N GLU A 330 -8.78 2.22 -25.52
CA GLU A 330 -7.47 2.86 -25.42
C GLU A 330 -6.53 2.15 -24.43
N TYR A 331 -7.05 1.73 -23.26
CA TYR A 331 -6.28 0.96 -22.27
C TYR A 331 -5.95 -0.45 -22.78
N SER A 332 -6.88 -1.09 -23.47
CA SER A 332 -6.65 -2.43 -24.05
C SER A 332 -5.56 -2.40 -25.11
N GLU A 333 -5.51 -1.37 -25.94
CA GLU A 333 -4.51 -1.24 -27.01
C GLU A 333 -3.11 -0.85 -26.46
N ASN A 334 -3.03 0.04 -25.47
CA ASN A 334 -1.77 0.64 -25.05
C ASN A 334 -1.16 0.02 -23.77
N ALA A 335 -1.94 -0.66 -22.93
CA ALA A 335 -1.44 -1.22 -21.68
C ALA A 335 -1.26 -2.75 -21.70
N LEU A 336 -1.73 -3.46 -22.74
CA LEU A 336 -1.76 -4.93 -22.79
C LEU A 336 -0.36 -5.55 -22.68
N GLU A 337 0.57 -5.09 -23.50
CA GLU A 337 1.94 -5.66 -23.51
C GLU A 337 2.65 -5.42 -22.18
N LEU A 338 2.48 -4.23 -21.60
CA LEU A 338 2.99 -3.94 -20.25
C LEU A 338 2.35 -4.87 -19.21
N LEU A 339 1.02 -5.06 -19.26
CA LEU A 339 0.30 -5.96 -18.35
C LEU A 339 0.88 -7.38 -18.43
N ARG A 340 1.11 -7.90 -19.63
CA ARG A 340 1.70 -9.22 -19.85
C ARG A 340 3.07 -9.37 -19.19
N ILE A 341 3.94 -8.37 -19.34
CA ILE A 341 5.26 -8.37 -18.69
C ILE A 341 5.14 -8.28 -17.16
N LEU A 342 4.29 -7.40 -16.65
CA LEU A 342 4.10 -7.24 -15.22
C LEU A 342 3.50 -8.49 -14.56
N VAL A 343 2.59 -9.19 -15.23
CA VAL A 343 2.01 -10.43 -14.74
C VAL A 343 3.08 -11.55 -14.63
N LEU A 344 4.00 -11.65 -15.58
CA LEU A 344 5.13 -12.58 -15.50
C LEU A 344 6.07 -12.27 -14.34
N SER A 345 6.21 -10.99 -13.98
CA SER A 345 7.05 -10.59 -12.84
C SER A 345 6.49 -11.04 -11.48
N SER A 346 5.25 -11.53 -11.42
CA SER A 346 4.67 -12.09 -10.20
C SER A 346 5.43 -13.35 -9.73
N ILE A 347 6.12 -14.06 -10.62
CA ILE A 347 6.96 -15.21 -10.28
C ILE A 347 8.14 -14.78 -9.39
N PRO A 348 9.06 -13.91 -9.85
CA PRO A 348 10.15 -13.45 -8.98
C PRO A 348 9.66 -12.71 -7.74
N VAL A 349 8.57 -11.94 -7.83
CA VAL A 349 7.98 -11.27 -6.66
C VAL A 349 7.50 -12.30 -5.62
N ALA A 350 6.93 -13.43 -6.03
CA ALA A 350 6.50 -14.49 -5.12
C ALA A 350 7.68 -15.10 -4.33
N PHE A 351 8.81 -15.36 -4.98
CA PHE A 351 10.02 -15.83 -4.30
C PHE A 351 10.55 -14.82 -3.28
N ILE A 352 10.58 -13.52 -3.63
CA ILE A 352 11.00 -12.47 -2.71
C ILE A 352 10.08 -12.40 -1.50
N GLN A 353 8.76 -12.48 -1.70
CA GLN A 353 7.79 -12.43 -0.60
C GLN A 353 7.92 -13.64 0.33
N LEU A 354 8.13 -14.84 -0.21
CA LEU A 354 8.44 -16.04 0.58
C LEU A 354 9.70 -15.86 1.41
N TYR A 355 10.78 -15.37 0.79
CA TYR A 355 12.04 -15.11 1.48
C TYR A 355 11.88 -14.09 2.61
N LEU A 356 11.20 -12.97 2.36
CA LEU A 356 10.90 -11.96 3.38
C LEU A 356 10.07 -12.54 4.53
N THR A 357 9.14 -13.45 4.25
CA THR A 357 8.33 -14.14 5.27
C THR A 357 9.21 -15.05 6.14
N VAL A 358 10.12 -15.82 5.54
CA VAL A 358 11.11 -16.61 6.30
C VAL A 358 11.96 -15.72 7.20
N LYS A 359 12.45 -14.56 6.70
CA LYS A 359 13.24 -13.63 7.51
C LYS A 359 12.42 -12.97 8.63
N ARG A 360 11.11 -12.76 8.43
CA ARG A 360 10.18 -12.27 9.47
C ARG A 360 10.02 -13.30 10.59
N VAL A 361 9.79 -14.59 10.26
CA VAL A 361 9.75 -15.67 11.28
C VAL A 361 11.06 -15.77 12.04
N GLN A 362 12.20 -15.54 11.39
CA GLN A 362 13.53 -15.51 12.03
C GLN A 362 13.84 -14.20 12.79
N ILE A 363 12.93 -13.21 12.76
CA ILE A 363 13.09 -11.88 13.41
C ILE A 363 14.35 -11.14 12.90
N LYS A 364 14.75 -11.35 11.65
CA LYS A 364 15.93 -10.72 11.02
C LYS A 364 15.58 -9.38 10.36
N VAL A 365 15.25 -8.37 11.15
CA VAL A 365 14.82 -7.06 10.68
C VAL A 365 15.84 -6.40 9.74
N LYS A 366 17.14 -6.45 10.06
CA LYS A 366 18.21 -5.89 9.21
C LYS A 366 18.21 -6.48 7.80
N SER A 367 18.00 -7.79 7.68
CA SER A 367 17.90 -8.45 6.36
C SER A 367 16.66 -8.00 5.59
N ILE A 368 15.53 -7.83 6.27
CA ILE A 368 14.28 -7.35 5.64
C ILE A 368 14.47 -5.93 5.11
N VAL A 369 15.08 -5.04 5.90
CA VAL A 369 15.39 -3.67 5.48
C VAL A 369 16.32 -3.68 4.27
N GLY A 370 17.45 -4.40 4.36
CA GLY A 370 18.44 -4.46 3.28
C GLY A 370 17.85 -4.96 1.95
N ILE A 371 17.01 -5.99 2.00
CA ILE A 371 16.35 -6.53 0.79
C ILE A 371 15.36 -5.54 0.21
N ASN A 372 14.53 -4.89 1.03
CA ASN A 372 13.58 -3.90 0.52
C ASN A 372 14.29 -2.68 -0.08
N VAL A 373 15.38 -2.21 0.54
CA VAL A 373 16.22 -1.13 0.00
C VAL A 373 16.82 -1.54 -1.35
N LEU A 374 17.53 -2.68 -1.39
CA LEU A 374 18.15 -3.19 -2.61
C LEU A 374 17.15 -3.32 -3.76
N ARG A 375 16.05 -4.00 -3.51
CA ARG A 375 14.99 -4.26 -4.47
C ARG A 375 14.36 -2.98 -5.02
N SER A 376 14.14 -1.98 -4.15
CA SER A 376 13.55 -0.70 -4.56
C SER A 376 14.52 0.14 -5.38
N LEU A 377 15.79 0.21 -4.98
CA LEU A 377 16.81 0.95 -5.74
C LEU A 377 17.05 0.31 -7.10
N LEU A 378 17.15 -1.03 -7.17
CA LEU A 378 17.25 -1.75 -8.43
C LEU A 378 16.01 -1.50 -9.32
N ALA A 379 14.80 -1.54 -8.75
CA ALA A 379 13.57 -1.32 -9.49
C ALA A 379 13.50 0.10 -10.07
N ILE A 380 13.73 1.11 -9.23
CA ILE A 380 13.69 2.51 -9.69
C ILE A 380 14.80 2.75 -10.72
N GLY A 381 16.03 2.31 -10.48
CA GLY A 381 17.17 2.51 -11.40
C GLY A 381 16.95 1.81 -12.75
N MET A 382 16.62 0.51 -12.75
CA MET A 382 16.41 -0.24 -14.00
C MET A 382 15.20 0.25 -14.77
N CYS A 383 14.07 0.53 -14.08
CA CYS A 383 12.89 1.08 -14.74
C CYS A 383 13.19 2.45 -15.36
N SER A 384 13.91 3.34 -14.68
CA SER A 384 14.25 4.67 -15.20
C SER A 384 15.15 4.58 -16.43
N ILE A 385 16.17 3.72 -16.41
CA ILE A 385 17.09 3.56 -17.54
C ILE A 385 16.39 2.96 -18.76
N LEU A 386 15.62 1.89 -18.55
CA LEU A 386 14.96 1.20 -19.66
C LEU A 386 13.74 1.96 -20.18
N MET A 387 13.08 2.77 -19.35
CA MET A 387 12.00 3.66 -19.76
C MET A 387 12.45 4.66 -20.82
N ILE A 388 13.66 5.22 -20.69
CA ILE A 388 14.22 6.17 -21.68
C ILE A 388 14.45 5.49 -23.04
N LYS A 389 14.81 4.19 -23.04
CA LYS A 389 15.13 3.45 -24.29
C LYS A 389 13.92 2.79 -24.93
N MET A 390 12.97 2.29 -24.13
CA MET A 390 11.88 1.41 -24.57
C MET A 390 10.50 1.97 -24.20
N GLY A 391 10.42 3.20 -23.68
CA GLY A 391 9.17 3.80 -23.24
C GLY A 391 8.49 2.98 -22.13
N LEU A 392 7.18 2.84 -22.25
CA LEU A 392 6.33 2.16 -21.26
C LEU A 392 6.76 0.68 -21.04
N LEU A 393 7.13 -0.03 -22.09
CA LEU A 393 7.56 -1.43 -22.00
C LEU A 393 8.87 -1.59 -21.22
N GLY A 394 9.77 -0.57 -21.32
CA GLY A 394 11.01 -0.54 -20.56
C GLY A 394 10.80 -0.58 -19.05
N ILE A 395 9.67 -0.07 -18.56
CA ILE A 395 9.31 -0.13 -17.13
C ILE A 395 8.98 -1.56 -16.73
N GLY A 396 8.19 -2.28 -17.54
CA GLY A 396 7.85 -3.68 -17.29
C GLY A 396 9.10 -4.57 -17.29
N VAL A 397 9.96 -4.41 -18.31
CA VAL A 397 11.23 -5.13 -18.41
C VAL A 397 12.18 -4.78 -17.25
N GLY A 398 12.31 -3.50 -16.92
CA GLY A 398 13.11 -3.04 -15.78
C GLY A 398 12.61 -3.61 -14.45
N TRP A 399 11.29 -3.69 -14.29
CA TRP A 399 10.68 -4.27 -13.11
C TRP A 399 11.00 -5.76 -12.96
N ILE A 400 10.77 -6.60 -13.99
CA ILE A 400 11.04 -8.04 -13.91
C ILE A 400 12.54 -8.31 -13.72
N LEU A 401 13.41 -7.60 -14.43
CA LEU A 401 14.86 -7.73 -14.30
C LEU A 401 15.32 -7.36 -12.88
N SER A 402 14.83 -6.25 -12.32
CA SER A 402 15.20 -5.82 -10.97
C SER A 402 14.83 -6.85 -9.91
N GLN A 403 13.64 -7.46 -10.01
CA GLN A 403 13.22 -8.50 -9.07
C GLN A 403 14.06 -9.78 -9.24
N THR A 404 14.41 -10.15 -10.47
CA THR A 404 15.24 -11.33 -10.77
C THR A 404 16.67 -11.14 -10.26
N VAL A 405 17.27 -9.97 -10.50
CA VAL A 405 18.61 -9.63 -9.98
C VAL A 405 18.61 -9.60 -8.45
N ALA A 406 17.55 -9.07 -7.82
CA ALA A 406 17.43 -9.09 -6.37
C ALA A 406 17.45 -10.52 -5.80
N ILE A 407 16.78 -11.49 -6.45
CA ILE A 407 16.80 -12.90 -6.05
C ILE A 407 18.22 -13.50 -6.19
N MET A 408 18.92 -13.21 -7.27
CA MET A 408 20.29 -13.69 -7.48
C MET A 408 21.22 -13.19 -6.38
N ILE A 409 21.16 -11.90 -6.06
CA ILE A 409 21.98 -11.30 -4.99
C ILE A 409 21.62 -11.92 -3.63
N MET A 410 20.35 -12.13 -3.32
CA MET A 410 19.92 -12.79 -2.09
C MET A 410 20.47 -14.22 -1.97
N GLY A 411 20.45 -14.98 -3.07
CA GLY A 411 21.02 -16.34 -3.15
C GLY A 411 22.52 -16.35 -2.86
N LEU A 412 23.28 -15.45 -3.46
CA LEU A 412 24.71 -15.31 -3.22
C LEU A 412 25.04 -14.94 -1.77
N MET A 413 24.33 -13.98 -1.20
CA MET A 413 24.51 -13.58 0.21
C MET A 413 24.25 -14.74 1.21
N GLU A 414 23.31 -15.65 0.92
CA GLU A 414 23.10 -16.82 1.79
C GLU A 414 24.17 -17.88 1.65
N ILE A 415 24.76 -18.05 0.48
CA ILE A 415 25.87 -18.98 0.24
C ILE A 415 27.11 -18.51 1.00
N GLU A 416 27.44 -17.21 0.92
CA GLU A 416 28.59 -16.64 1.66
C GLU A 416 28.42 -16.79 3.18
N ILE A 417 27.25 -16.46 3.73
CA ILE A 417 26.99 -16.58 5.17
C ILE A 417 27.12 -18.02 5.65
N LYS A 418 26.76 -19.01 4.82
CA LYS A 418 26.96 -20.44 5.17
C LYS A 418 28.42 -20.88 5.06
N SER A 419 29.21 -20.32 4.16
CA SER A 419 30.64 -20.63 4.05
C SER A 419 31.47 -20.07 5.20
N PHE A 420 31.09 -18.91 5.76
CA PHE A 420 31.73 -18.32 6.95
C PHE A 420 31.35 -19.00 8.28
N LYS A 421 30.32 -19.86 8.29
CA LYS A 421 29.90 -20.63 9.50
C LYS A 421 30.41 -22.07 9.53
N ARG A 422 31.18 -22.48 8.54
CA ARG A 422 32.01 -23.71 8.53
C ARG A 422 33.43 -23.36 8.83
#